data_d710395f08158421232233b89be3da42
#
_entry.id   d710395f08158421232233b89be3da42
#
_cell.length_a   1.000
_cell.length_b   1.000
_cell.length_c   1.000
_cell.angle_alpha   90.00
_cell.angle_beta   90.00
_cell.angle_gamma   90.00
#
_symmetry.space_group_name_H-M   'P 1'
#
loop_
_entity.id
_entity.type
_entity.pdbx_description
1 polymer ?
#
loop_
_entity_poly.entity_id
_entity_poly.type
_entity_poly.pdbx_seq_one_letter_code
_entity_poly.pdbx_strand_id
1 'polypeptide(L)'
;MSAKVLVSRISCAFIRGVQRAGVIATAKHFPGHYATEHDPAIALATVHGPLELLDDNLQVFRQVIGAGVQAVMPGPAVFPAIDPDQSASTSAKVIALLRDTLGFDGLIISDDLDAVSILRGNTLNDTAVASLAAGAHLLLVSSESGLDAIAEAIVSAVDEGTLERQVLLAASSKVRAVAKSRQSEPLIK
;
A
#
# COMPACT_ATOMS: atom_id res chain seq x y z
N MET A 1 9.91 -25.98 -11.80
CA MET A 1 9.22 -24.66 -11.78
C MET A 1 9.76 -23.89 -10.59
N SER A 2 10.27 -22.66 -10.76
CA SER A 2 10.78 -21.88 -9.62
C SER A 2 9.63 -21.47 -8.71
N ALA A 3 9.93 -21.26 -7.41
CA ALA A 3 8.94 -20.81 -6.41
C ALA A 3 8.21 -19.53 -6.85
N LYS A 4 8.92 -18.59 -7.48
CA LYS A 4 8.37 -17.32 -7.99
C LYS A 4 7.29 -17.53 -9.06
N VAL A 5 7.54 -18.43 -10.01
CA VAL A 5 6.57 -18.78 -11.06
C VAL A 5 5.33 -19.39 -10.44
N LEU A 6 5.49 -20.23 -9.42
CA LEU A 6 4.35 -20.83 -8.72
C LEU A 6 3.54 -19.77 -7.98
N VAL A 7 4.21 -18.90 -7.21
CA VAL A 7 3.57 -17.78 -6.47
C VAL A 7 2.80 -16.89 -7.45
N SER A 8 3.42 -16.46 -8.54
CA SER A 8 2.76 -15.60 -9.54
C SER A 8 1.50 -16.27 -10.12
N ARG A 9 1.59 -17.55 -10.51
CA ARG A 9 0.45 -18.28 -11.08
C ARG A 9 -0.71 -18.43 -10.12
N ILE A 10 -0.42 -18.79 -8.85
CA ILE A 10 -1.45 -18.95 -7.82
C ILE A 10 -2.09 -17.60 -7.52
N SER A 11 -1.27 -16.55 -7.29
CA SER A 11 -1.76 -15.21 -6.99
C SER A 11 -2.62 -14.66 -8.13
N CYS A 12 -2.19 -14.79 -9.39
CA CYS A 12 -2.98 -14.34 -10.53
C CYS A 12 -4.31 -15.09 -10.66
N ALA A 13 -4.31 -16.41 -10.39
CA ALA A 13 -5.55 -17.20 -10.42
C ALA A 13 -6.50 -16.78 -9.28
N PHE A 14 -5.98 -16.59 -8.07
CA PHE A 14 -6.74 -16.13 -6.92
C PHE A 14 -7.36 -14.74 -7.17
N ILE A 15 -6.54 -13.77 -7.64
CA ILE A 15 -7.00 -12.41 -7.97
C ILE A 15 -8.17 -12.47 -8.96
N ARG A 16 -8.01 -13.20 -10.05
CA ARG A 16 -9.07 -13.33 -11.05
C ARG A 16 -10.33 -13.97 -10.48
N GLY A 17 -10.19 -14.99 -9.63
CA GLY A 17 -11.32 -15.66 -8.99
C GLY A 17 -12.09 -14.73 -8.06
N VAL A 18 -11.38 -14.05 -7.16
CA VAL A 18 -11.96 -13.12 -6.19
C VAL A 18 -12.63 -11.93 -6.89
N GLN A 19 -11.96 -11.35 -7.90
CA GLN A 19 -12.49 -10.18 -8.61
C GLN A 19 -13.68 -10.50 -9.51
N ARG A 20 -13.77 -11.73 -10.07
CA ARG A 20 -14.98 -12.19 -10.77
C ARG A 20 -16.20 -12.29 -9.85
N ALA A 21 -15.98 -12.54 -8.55
CA ALA A 21 -17.04 -12.54 -7.55
C ALA A 21 -17.40 -11.14 -7.05
N GLY A 22 -16.90 -10.07 -7.68
CA GLY A 22 -17.20 -8.69 -7.30
C GLY A 22 -16.40 -8.16 -6.09
N VAL A 23 -15.40 -8.90 -5.60
CA VAL A 23 -14.57 -8.49 -4.45
C VAL A 23 -13.21 -7.98 -4.93
N ILE A 24 -12.75 -6.87 -4.37
CA ILE A 24 -11.42 -6.31 -4.67
C ILE A 24 -10.34 -7.20 -4.06
N ALA A 25 -9.44 -7.71 -4.90
CA ALA A 25 -8.25 -8.37 -4.43
C ALA A 25 -7.14 -7.34 -4.15
N THR A 26 -6.42 -7.53 -3.05
CA THR A 26 -5.26 -6.70 -2.67
C THR A 26 -4.00 -7.54 -2.71
N ALA A 27 -3.02 -7.15 -3.53
CA ALA A 27 -1.69 -7.75 -3.52
C ALA A 27 -0.83 -7.10 -2.45
N LYS A 28 -0.18 -7.92 -1.59
CA LYS A 28 0.62 -7.42 -0.48
C LYS A 28 1.78 -8.36 -0.10
N HIS A 29 2.82 -7.86 0.50
CA HIS A 29 3.13 -6.46 0.79
C HIS A 29 4.18 -5.96 -0.20
N PHE A 30 3.88 -4.87 -0.90
CA PHE A 30 4.79 -4.27 -1.88
C PHE A 30 5.95 -3.54 -1.16
N PRO A 31 7.20 -3.59 -1.66
CA PRO A 31 7.72 -4.21 -2.89
C PRO A 31 8.09 -5.68 -2.73
N GLY A 32 7.82 -6.33 -1.61
CA GLY A 32 8.08 -7.72 -1.30
C GLY A 32 8.62 -7.88 0.11
N HIS A 33 7.91 -8.62 0.93
CA HIS A 33 8.27 -8.82 2.34
C HIS A 33 9.05 -10.13 2.48
N TYR A 34 10.38 -10.06 2.40
CA TYR A 34 11.27 -11.19 2.59
C TYR A 34 12.36 -10.87 3.62
N ALA A 35 12.80 -11.87 4.35
CA ALA A 35 13.95 -11.79 5.27
C ALA A 35 13.92 -10.60 6.26
N THR A 36 12.76 -10.31 6.83
CA THR A 36 12.68 -9.44 8.01
C THR A 36 13.04 -10.24 9.26
N GLU A 37 13.88 -9.67 10.10
CA GLU A 37 14.32 -10.32 11.34
C GLU A 37 13.24 -10.34 12.43
N HIS A 38 12.28 -9.42 12.35
CA HIS A 38 11.23 -9.22 13.35
C HIS A 38 9.86 -9.02 12.69
N ASP A 39 8.81 -9.28 13.49
CA ASP A 39 7.45 -8.93 13.14
C ASP A 39 7.31 -7.39 13.11
N PRO A 40 6.98 -6.79 11.96
CA PRO A 40 6.89 -5.34 11.81
C PRO A 40 5.74 -4.71 12.61
N ALA A 41 4.77 -5.49 13.07
CA ALA A 41 3.69 -4.98 13.92
C ALA A 41 4.20 -4.55 15.30
N ILE A 42 5.23 -5.22 15.82
CA ILE A 42 5.74 -5.03 17.18
C ILE A 42 7.18 -4.55 17.26
N ALA A 43 7.91 -4.52 16.15
CA ALA A 43 9.30 -4.09 16.10
C ALA A 43 9.63 -3.41 14.77
N LEU A 44 10.74 -2.67 14.73
CA LEU A 44 11.25 -2.10 13.48
C LEU A 44 11.67 -3.23 12.54
N ALA A 45 11.21 -3.17 11.30
CA ALA A 45 11.52 -4.14 10.27
C ALA A 45 12.25 -3.47 9.11
N THR A 46 13.38 -4.04 8.72
CA THR A 46 14.18 -3.59 7.59
C THR A 46 14.46 -4.77 6.67
N VAL A 47 14.29 -4.57 5.38
CA VAL A 47 14.66 -5.54 4.35
C VAL A 47 15.99 -5.11 3.77
N HIS A 48 17.07 -5.77 4.22
CA HIS A 48 18.42 -5.52 3.72
C HIS A 48 18.66 -6.25 2.40
N GLY A 49 19.45 -5.63 1.55
CA GLY A 49 19.91 -6.20 0.30
C GLY A 49 19.90 -5.21 -0.85
N PRO A 50 20.63 -5.52 -1.91
CA PRO A 50 20.65 -4.71 -3.11
C PRO A 50 19.33 -4.80 -3.87
N LEU A 51 19.08 -3.82 -4.75
CA LEU A 51 17.83 -3.74 -5.57
C LEU A 51 17.60 -5.00 -6.42
N GLU A 52 18.67 -5.69 -6.83
CA GLU A 52 18.58 -6.92 -7.62
C GLU A 52 17.85 -8.05 -6.89
N LEU A 53 17.91 -8.09 -5.55
CA LEU A 53 17.14 -9.05 -4.76
C LEU A 53 15.64 -8.71 -4.75
N LEU A 54 15.29 -7.43 -4.96
CA LEU A 54 13.90 -6.99 -5.11
C LEU A 54 13.34 -7.34 -6.48
N ASP A 55 14.16 -7.43 -7.52
CA ASP A 55 13.70 -7.67 -8.90
C ASP A 55 12.80 -8.89 -9.01
N ASP A 56 13.12 -9.93 -8.28
CA ASP A 56 12.33 -11.14 -8.24
C ASP A 56 10.92 -10.94 -7.67
N ASN A 57 10.81 -10.14 -6.60
CA ASN A 57 9.53 -9.79 -6.01
C ASN A 57 8.77 -8.81 -6.90
N LEU A 58 9.47 -7.83 -7.47
CA LEU A 58 8.88 -6.89 -8.42
C LEU A 58 8.33 -7.62 -9.66
N GLN A 59 8.98 -8.70 -10.11
CA GLN A 59 8.42 -9.53 -11.19
C GLN A 59 7.09 -10.18 -10.80
N VAL A 60 6.93 -10.66 -9.55
CA VAL A 60 5.64 -11.18 -9.07
C VAL A 60 4.59 -10.08 -9.10
N PHE A 61 4.93 -8.87 -8.62
CA PHE A 61 4.02 -7.73 -8.68
C PHE A 61 3.67 -7.33 -10.12
N ARG A 62 4.62 -7.32 -11.06
CA ARG A 62 4.32 -7.10 -12.49
C ARG A 62 3.29 -8.10 -13.02
N GLN A 63 3.41 -9.38 -12.64
CA GLN A 63 2.47 -10.42 -13.07
C GLN A 63 1.06 -10.21 -12.50
N VAL A 64 0.94 -9.87 -11.22
CA VAL A 64 -0.38 -9.64 -10.61
C VAL A 64 -1.01 -8.32 -11.07
N ILE A 65 -0.20 -7.29 -11.37
CA ILE A 65 -0.67 -6.05 -12.02
C ILE A 65 -1.19 -6.36 -13.41
N GLY A 66 -0.43 -7.13 -14.21
CA GLY A 66 -0.86 -7.60 -15.53
C GLY A 66 -2.10 -8.52 -15.49
N ALA A 67 -2.36 -9.19 -14.37
CA ALA A 67 -3.58 -9.95 -14.15
C ALA A 67 -4.78 -9.08 -13.73
N GLY A 68 -4.59 -7.77 -13.57
CA GLY A 68 -5.62 -6.79 -13.26
C GLY A 68 -5.95 -6.67 -11.79
N VAL A 69 -4.98 -6.87 -10.88
CA VAL A 69 -5.21 -6.63 -9.44
C VAL A 69 -5.68 -5.18 -9.22
N GLN A 70 -6.74 -5.02 -8.42
CA GLN A 70 -7.38 -3.72 -8.23
C GLN A 70 -6.81 -2.91 -7.08
N ALA A 71 -6.16 -3.56 -6.12
CA ALA A 71 -5.51 -2.89 -5.00
C ALA A 71 -4.12 -3.47 -4.72
N VAL A 72 -3.22 -2.61 -4.26
CA VAL A 72 -1.89 -2.98 -3.74
C VAL A 72 -1.69 -2.32 -2.39
N MET A 73 -1.10 -3.06 -1.47
CA MET A 73 -0.73 -2.58 -0.14
C MET A 73 0.80 -2.55 -0.05
N PRO A 74 1.41 -1.36 0.06
CA PRO A 74 2.81 -1.24 0.46
C PRO A 74 2.98 -1.79 1.88
N GLY A 75 4.13 -2.39 2.15
CA GLY A 75 4.36 -3.05 3.44
C GLY A 75 4.87 -2.13 4.55
N PRO A 76 5.03 -2.69 5.74
CA PRO A 76 5.46 -1.94 6.90
C PRO A 76 6.99 -1.83 7.04
N ALA A 77 7.76 -2.59 6.25
CA ALA A 77 9.21 -2.59 6.35
C ALA A 77 9.87 -1.42 5.63
N VAL A 78 11.07 -1.09 6.07
CA VAL A 78 11.98 -0.16 5.39
C VAL A 78 12.82 -0.92 4.36
N PHE A 79 13.04 -0.32 3.22
CA PHE A 79 13.89 -0.83 2.13
C PHE A 79 15.01 0.17 1.86
N PRO A 80 16.18 0.08 2.54
CA PRO A 80 17.23 1.10 2.45
C PRO A 80 17.76 1.32 1.02
N ALA A 81 17.67 0.30 0.17
CA ALA A 81 18.04 0.42 -1.25
C ALA A 81 17.10 1.33 -2.06
N ILE A 82 15.91 1.65 -1.55
CA ILE A 82 14.93 2.56 -2.17
C ILE A 82 14.79 3.82 -1.32
N ASP A 83 14.50 3.64 -0.04
CA ASP A 83 14.28 4.72 0.92
C ASP A 83 14.72 4.27 2.32
N PRO A 84 15.84 4.76 2.85
CA PRO A 84 16.34 4.35 4.15
C PRO A 84 15.55 4.96 5.31
N ASP A 85 14.81 6.04 5.06
CA ASP A 85 14.20 6.87 6.10
C ASP A 85 12.74 6.53 6.37
N GLN A 86 12.05 5.91 5.40
CA GLN A 86 10.60 5.65 5.47
C GLN A 86 10.28 4.17 5.28
N SER A 87 9.20 3.73 5.95
CA SER A 87 8.59 2.44 5.64
C SER A 87 7.95 2.47 4.25
N ALA A 88 7.73 1.33 3.63
CA ALA A 88 7.14 1.32 2.30
C ALA A 88 5.74 1.98 2.25
N SER A 89 4.97 1.93 3.35
CA SER A 89 3.64 2.56 3.46
C SER A 89 3.66 4.09 3.54
N THR A 90 4.82 4.69 3.88
CA THR A 90 4.99 6.16 3.99
C THR A 90 6.05 6.69 3.02
N SER A 91 6.61 5.84 2.17
CA SER A 91 7.66 6.23 1.23
C SER A 91 7.12 6.63 -0.14
N ALA A 92 7.25 7.90 -0.49
CA ALA A 92 6.93 8.38 -1.84
C ALA A 92 7.77 7.68 -2.91
N LYS A 93 9.02 7.30 -2.61
CA LYS A 93 9.91 6.59 -3.55
C LYS A 93 9.40 5.18 -3.84
N VAL A 94 8.91 4.46 -2.82
CA VAL A 94 8.30 3.13 -3.00
C VAL A 94 7.00 3.23 -3.78
N ILE A 95 6.16 4.23 -3.49
CA ILE A 95 4.92 4.46 -4.23
C ILE A 95 5.20 4.83 -5.69
N ALA A 96 6.22 5.67 -5.96
CA ALA A 96 6.65 6.01 -7.32
C ALA A 96 7.15 4.74 -8.07
N LEU A 97 7.90 3.87 -7.44
CA LEU A 97 8.29 2.58 -8.03
C LEU A 97 7.07 1.77 -8.48
N LEU A 98 6.01 1.72 -7.64
CA LEU A 98 4.76 1.03 -7.98
C LEU A 98 4.01 1.71 -9.13
N ARG A 99 3.90 3.05 -9.11
CA ARG A 99 3.16 3.83 -10.09
C ARG A 99 3.90 3.92 -11.43
N ASP A 100 5.13 4.42 -11.37
CA ASP A 100 5.84 4.88 -12.55
C ASP A 100 6.61 3.74 -13.23
N THR A 101 7.19 2.82 -12.43
CA THR A 101 7.99 1.71 -12.97
C THR A 101 7.15 0.47 -13.27
N LEU A 102 6.18 0.13 -12.40
CA LEU A 102 5.33 -1.03 -12.61
C LEU A 102 4.01 -0.70 -13.31
N GLY A 103 3.68 0.57 -13.49
CA GLY A 103 2.48 1.03 -14.20
C GLY A 103 1.17 0.72 -13.45
N PHE A 104 1.20 0.63 -12.13
CA PHE A 104 0.00 0.32 -11.35
C PHE A 104 -0.87 1.55 -11.19
N ASP A 105 -2.08 1.51 -11.71
CA ASP A 105 -3.07 2.59 -11.59
C ASP A 105 -4.25 2.25 -10.66
N GLY A 106 -4.21 1.15 -9.93
CA GLY A 106 -5.26 0.76 -8.99
C GLY A 106 -5.24 1.52 -7.66
N LEU A 107 -6.02 1.01 -6.69
CA LEU A 107 -6.10 1.54 -5.33
C LEU A 107 -4.82 1.21 -4.55
N ILE A 108 -4.23 2.20 -3.89
CA ILE A 108 -3.16 1.98 -2.92
C ILE A 108 -3.75 2.11 -1.53
N ILE A 109 -3.60 1.05 -0.73
CA ILE A 109 -4.07 0.97 0.65
C ILE A 109 -2.83 0.91 1.53
N SER A 110 -2.69 1.76 2.54
CA SER A 110 -1.58 1.63 3.50
C SER A 110 -1.63 0.27 4.20
N ASP A 111 -0.51 -0.18 4.72
CA ASP A 111 -0.55 -1.20 5.77
C ASP A 111 -1.12 -0.58 7.06
N ASP A 112 -1.26 -1.37 8.11
CA ASP A 112 -1.76 -0.91 9.40
C ASP A 112 -0.83 0.16 9.97
N LEU A 113 -1.30 1.41 9.98
CA LEU A 113 -0.48 2.56 10.38
C LEU A 113 -0.11 2.55 11.87
N ASP A 114 -0.79 1.73 12.68
CA ASP A 114 -0.44 1.49 14.10
C ASP A 114 0.79 0.58 14.27
N ALA A 115 1.27 -0.06 13.20
CA ALA A 115 2.43 -0.93 13.26
C ALA A 115 3.70 -0.17 13.68
N VAL A 116 4.45 -0.72 14.63
CA VAL A 116 5.67 -0.09 15.18
C VAL A 116 6.69 0.26 14.07
N SER A 117 6.81 -0.61 13.06
CA SER A 117 7.71 -0.40 11.94
C SER A 117 7.28 0.73 11.00
N ILE A 118 6.00 1.13 11.00
CA ILE A 118 5.49 2.27 10.24
C ILE A 118 5.58 3.54 11.06
N LEU A 119 5.15 3.50 12.32
CA LEU A 119 5.19 4.65 13.21
C LEU A 119 6.61 5.17 13.40
N ARG A 120 7.59 4.28 13.61
CA ARG A 120 9.01 4.66 13.78
C ARG A 120 9.25 5.78 14.80
N GLY A 121 8.40 5.85 15.83
CA GLY A 121 8.42 6.87 16.86
C GLY A 121 7.61 8.14 16.55
N ASN A 122 6.99 8.23 15.36
CA ASN A 122 6.05 9.30 15.05
C ASN A 122 4.67 9.01 15.64
N THR A 123 3.81 10.03 15.67
CA THR A 123 2.41 9.83 16.03
C THR A 123 1.64 9.16 14.88
N LEU A 124 0.50 8.54 15.21
CA LEU A 124 -0.39 7.99 14.21
C LEU A 124 -0.91 9.07 13.25
N ASN A 125 -1.18 10.28 13.75
CA ASN A 125 -1.62 11.42 12.97
C ASN A 125 -0.58 11.84 11.92
N ASP A 126 0.68 11.99 12.34
CA ASP A 126 1.78 12.34 11.42
C ASP A 126 1.99 11.25 10.37
N THR A 127 1.90 9.99 10.80
CA THR A 127 2.05 8.82 9.92
C THR A 127 0.92 8.74 8.88
N ALA A 128 -0.31 9.07 9.26
CA ALA A 128 -1.46 9.13 8.36
C ALA A 128 -1.28 10.22 7.29
N VAL A 129 -0.84 11.42 7.70
CA VAL A 129 -0.51 12.50 6.77
C VAL A 129 0.63 12.10 5.83
N ALA A 130 1.70 11.49 6.36
CA ALA A 130 2.84 11.04 5.56
C ALA A 130 2.44 9.96 4.54
N SER A 131 1.58 9.02 4.91
CA SER A 131 1.09 7.97 4.00
C SER A 131 0.26 8.56 2.84
N LEU A 132 -0.62 9.53 3.12
CA LEU A 132 -1.35 10.26 2.07
C LEU A 132 -0.41 11.05 1.18
N ALA A 133 0.53 11.78 1.77
CA ALA A 133 1.54 12.55 1.02
C ALA A 133 2.41 11.65 0.13
N ALA A 134 2.69 10.42 0.56
CA ALA A 134 3.39 9.42 -0.23
C ALA A 134 2.56 8.88 -1.41
N GLY A 135 1.22 9.04 -1.39
CA GLY A 135 0.33 8.62 -2.48
C GLY A 135 -0.60 7.45 -2.16
N ALA A 136 -0.77 7.10 -0.89
CA ALA A 136 -1.84 6.19 -0.47
C ALA A 136 -3.22 6.85 -0.70
N HIS A 137 -4.22 6.02 -1.03
CA HIS A 137 -5.60 6.50 -1.23
C HIS A 137 -6.51 6.14 -0.07
N LEU A 138 -6.24 5.04 0.61
CA LEU A 138 -7.00 4.52 1.73
C LEU A 138 -6.04 4.18 2.86
N LEU A 139 -6.33 4.69 4.04
CA LEU A 139 -5.54 4.45 5.24
C LEU A 139 -6.15 3.31 6.05
N LEU A 140 -5.33 2.33 6.43
CA LEU A 140 -5.72 1.27 7.34
C LEU A 140 -5.21 1.60 8.74
N VAL A 141 -6.10 1.53 9.71
CA VAL A 141 -5.83 1.78 11.13
C VAL A 141 -6.57 0.73 11.93
N SER A 142 -5.89 -0.03 12.79
CA SER A 142 -6.52 -1.06 13.62
C SER A 142 -7.12 -0.49 14.91
N SER A 143 -6.69 0.69 15.35
CA SER A 143 -7.25 1.37 16.52
C SER A 143 -8.64 1.95 16.21
N GLU A 144 -9.64 1.59 17.00
CA GLU A 144 -10.98 2.16 16.89
C GLU A 144 -11.08 3.59 17.42
N SER A 145 -10.10 4.02 18.23
CA SER A 145 -10.03 5.36 18.80
C SER A 145 -9.13 6.28 17.98
N GLY A 146 -9.53 7.53 17.84
CA GLY A 146 -8.68 8.57 17.24
C GLY A 146 -8.91 8.85 15.75
N LEU A 147 -9.92 8.26 15.12
CA LEU A 147 -10.23 8.53 13.70
C LEU A 147 -10.55 10.01 13.45
N ASP A 148 -11.25 10.66 14.38
CA ASP A 148 -11.53 12.10 14.28
C ASP A 148 -10.25 12.93 14.38
N ALA A 149 -9.32 12.56 15.27
CA ALA A 149 -8.03 13.23 15.41
C ALA A 149 -7.16 13.06 14.15
N ILE A 150 -7.20 11.90 13.50
CA ILE A 150 -6.53 11.67 12.21
C ILE A 150 -7.15 12.57 11.14
N ALA A 151 -8.47 12.64 11.07
CA ALA A 151 -9.17 13.49 10.09
C ALA A 151 -8.84 14.97 10.31
N GLU A 152 -8.84 15.44 11.56
CA GLU A 152 -8.44 16.81 11.91
C GLU A 152 -6.98 17.09 11.53
N ALA A 153 -6.06 16.16 11.81
CA ALA A 153 -4.65 16.30 11.44
C ALA A 153 -4.45 16.40 9.92
N ILE A 154 -5.20 15.61 9.14
CA ILE A 154 -5.16 15.69 7.67
C ILE A 154 -5.67 17.04 7.17
N VAL A 155 -6.77 17.56 7.75
CA VAL A 155 -7.31 18.88 7.40
C VAL A 155 -6.31 19.98 7.75
N SER A 156 -5.74 19.95 8.98
CA SER A 156 -4.72 20.90 9.40
C SER A 156 -3.49 20.88 8.47
N ALA A 157 -3.01 19.69 8.08
CA ALA A 157 -1.89 19.56 7.16
C ALA A 157 -2.17 20.19 5.79
N VAL A 158 -3.42 20.12 5.31
CA VAL A 158 -3.83 20.80 4.07
C VAL A 158 -3.86 22.31 4.26
N ASP A 159 -4.40 22.81 5.37
CA ASP A 159 -4.52 24.25 5.64
C ASP A 159 -3.13 24.90 5.88
N GLU A 160 -2.19 24.16 6.46
CA GLU A 160 -0.81 24.54 6.67
C GLU A 160 0.06 24.40 5.43
N GLY A 161 -0.43 23.73 4.38
CA GLY A 161 0.29 23.49 3.13
C GLY A 161 1.35 22.38 3.21
N THR A 162 1.37 21.57 4.27
CA THR A 162 2.27 20.41 4.42
C THR A 162 1.76 19.18 3.66
N LEU A 163 0.45 19.11 3.39
CA LEU A 163 -0.19 18.16 2.48
C LEU A 163 -0.87 18.92 1.35
N GLU A 164 -0.50 18.63 0.11
CA GLU A 164 -1.14 19.25 -1.05
C GLU A 164 -2.63 18.85 -1.13
N ARG A 165 -3.52 19.83 -1.19
CA ARG A 165 -4.97 19.62 -1.30
C ARG A 165 -5.35 18.68 -2.46
N GLN A 166 -4.62 18.77 -3.58
CA GLN A 166 -4.87 17.93 -4.76
C GLN A 166 -4.60 16.44 -4.48
N VAL A 167 -3.62 16.11 -3.65
CA VAL A 167 -3.33 14.72 -3.23
C VAL A 167 -4.54 14.14 -2.48
N LEU A 168 -5.08 14.88 -1.51
CA LEU A 168 -6.26 14.45 -0.75
C LEU A 168 -7.50 14.29 -1.63
N LEU A 169 -7.73 15.23 -2.55
CA LEU A 169 -8.86 15.17 -3.49
C LEU A 169 -8.73 13.99 -4.47
N ALA A 170 -7.52 13.73 -4.97
CA ALA A 170 -7.25 12.59 -5.86
C ALA A 170 -7.47 11.26 -5.12
N ALA A 171 -6.97 11.12 -3.89
CA ALA A 171 -7.18 9.94 -3.05
C ALA A 171 -8.68 9.69 -2.81
N SER A 172 -9.42 10.71 -2.37
CA SER A 172 -10.86 10.64 -2.15
C SER A 172 -11.63 10.26 -3.42
N SER A 173 -11.27 10.86 -4.55
CA SER A 173 -11.90 10.57 -5.85
C SER A 173 -11.66 9.12 -6.28
N LYS A 174 -10.44 8.61 -6.09
CA LYS A 174 -10.07 7.22 -6.39
C LYS A 174 -10.89 6.23 -5.57
N VAL A 175 -10.99 6.45 -4.25
CA VAL A 175 -11.79 5.58 -3.35
C VAL A 175 -13.27 5.61 -3.74
N ARG A 176 -13.84 6.80 -3.99
CA ARG A 176 -15.24 6.93 -4.41
C ARG A 176 -15.55 6.28 -5.75
N ALA A 177 -14.62 6.37 -6.71
CA ALA A 177 -14.77 5.72 -8.02
C ALA A 177 -14.81 4.20 -7.88
N VAL A 178 -13.92 3.64 -7.06
CA VAL A 178 -13.89 2.21 -6.77
C VAL A 178 -15.16 1.75 -6.05
N ALA A 179 -15.63 2.49 -5.03
CA ALA A 179 -16.87 2.18 -4.32
C ALA A 179 -18.08 2.19 -5.26
N LYS A 180 -18.15 3.17 -6.16
CA LYS A 180 -19.24 3.33 -7.13
C LYS A 180 -19.30 2.18 -8.15
N SER A 181 -18.12 1.73 -8.63
CA SER A 181 -18.06 0.60 -9.58
C SER A 181 -18.59 -0.70 -8.96
N ARG A 182 -18.47 -0.88 -7.64
CA ARG A 182 -18.97 -2.07 -6.93
C ARG A 182 -20.48 -2.05 -6.68
N GLN A 183 -21.08 -0.89 -6.53
CA GLN A 183 -22.53 -0.77 -6.35
C GLN A 183 -23.32 -1.10 -7.63
N SER A 184 -22.70 -0.95 -8.78
CA SER A 184 -23.35 -1.19 -10.08
C SER A 184 -23.20 -2.63 -10.60
N GLU A 185 -22.37 -3.47 -9.97
CA GLU A 185 -22.23 -4.88 -10.32
C GLU A 185 -23.22 -5.72 -9.47
N PRO A 186 -24.15 -6.50 -10.07
CA PRO A 186 -25.00 -7.39 -9.29
C PRO A 186 -24.13 -8.44 -8.61
N LEU A 187 -24.28 -8.57 -7.29
CA LEU A 187 -23.75 -9.73 -6.56
C LEU A 187 -24.26 -10.98 -7.25
N ILE A 188 -23.36 -11.87 -7.63
CA ILE A 188 -23.71 -13.17 -8.22
C ILE A 188 -24.72 -13.83 -7.30
N LYS A 189 -25.92 -14.17 -7.87
CA LYS A 189 -26.95 -14.94 -7.19
C LYS A 189 -26.57 -16.39 -7.08
#